data_dd16a1ae9b5c431757a162855a37d35c
#
_entry.id   dd16a1ae9b5c431757a162855a37d35c
#
_cell.length_a   1.000
_cell.length_b   1.000
_cell.length_c   1.000
_cell.angle_alpha   90.00
_cell.angle_beta   90.00
_cell.angle_gamma   90.00
#
_symmetry.space_group_name_H-M   'P 1'
#
loop_
_entity.id
_entity.type
_entity.pdbx_description
1 polymer ?
#
loop_
_entity_poly.entity_id
_entity_poly.type
_entity_poly.pdbx_seq_one_letter_code
_entity_poly.pdbx_strand_id
1 'polypeptide(L)'
;FSMWREQKPFVFLNTLKNSERSRFDAAHELGHLVLHRHGSPNGGQEIERAANDFASAFLMPSSSVLGYAPKFTSIDALLQLKKIWGVSISALTYRMHKLGLLTEWQYRELFVQISQRGYRKSEPDSMPRETSQLLGKVFAALRSEGVAKSDIAAELHVADEDLDEMPLVKFAEGSPELEYMKARRQELGGYLPQR
;
A
#
# COMPACT_ATOMS: atom_id res chain seq x y z
N PHE A 1 -3.55 7.14 -8.43
CA PHE A 1 -4.16 8.48 -8.38
C PHE A 1 -5.25 8.54 -7.33
N SER A 2 -5.55 9.74 -6.85
CA SER A 2 -6.64 10.00 -5.90
C SER A 2 -7.59 11.06 -6.43
N MET A 3 -8.83 11.03 -5.96
CA MET A 3 -9.86 11.99 -6.33
C MET A 3 -10.91 12.14 -5.22
N TRP A 4 -11.56 13.28 -5.21
CA TRP A 4 -12.76 13.50 -4.42
C TRP A 4 -13.99 13.35 -5.32
N ARG A 5 -14.97 12.57 -4.89
CA ARG A 5 -16.30 12.55 -5.48
C ARG A 5 -17.29 12.99 -4.41
N GLU A 6 -17.87 14.16 -4.59
CA GLU A 6 -18.64 14.84 -3.55
C GLU A 6 -17.77 15.08 -2.30
N GLN A 7 -18.08 14.41 -1.18
CA GLN A 7 -17.31 14.48 0.07
C GLN A 7 -16.55 13.20 0.39
N LYS A 8 -16.52 12.23 -0.54
CA LYS A 8 -15.85 10.94 -0.34
C LYS A 8 -14.52 10.92 -1.09
N PRO A 9 -13.40 10.62 -0.41
CA PRO A 9 -12.11 10.43 -1.06
C PRO A 9 -12.01 9.02 -1.65
N PHE A 10 -11.39 8.92 -2.82
CA PHE A 10 -11.06 7.66 -3.47
C PHE A 10 -9.57 7.64 -3.79
N VAL A 11 -8.92 6.51 -3.53
CA VAL A 11 -7.52 6.27 -3.85
C VAL A 11 -7.42 4.99 -4.67
N PHE A 12 -6.74 5.07 -5.82
CA PHE A 12 -6.52 3.95 -6.73
C PHE A 12 -5.02 3.63 -6.74
N LEU A 13 -4.66 2.44 -6.29
CA LEU A 13 -3.29 1.98 -6.18
C LEU A 13 -2.97 0.92 -7.22
N ASN A 14 -1.74 0.96 -7.75
CA ASN A 14 -1.25 -0.10 -8.63
C ASN A 14 -0.80 -1.30 -7.79
N THR A 15 -1.47 -2.44 -7.97
CA THR A 15 -1.20 -3.67 -7.25
C THR A 15 0.02 -4.45 -7.76
N LEU A 16 0.61 -4.06 -8.89
CA LEU A 16 1.78 -4.72 -9.48
C LEU A 16 3.12 -4.25 -8.89
N LYS A 17 3.11 -3.14 -8.14
CA LYS A 17 4.29 -2.62 -7.46
C LYS A 17 4.63 -3.47 -6.22
N ASN A 18 5.90 -3.44 -5.78
CA ASN A 18 6.30 -4.05 -4.51
C ASN A 18 5.65 -3.33 -3.32
N SER A 19 5.69 -3.95 -2.16
CA SER A 19 4.96 -3.51 -0.96
C SER A 19 5.40 -2.12 -0.50
N GLU A 20 6.70 -1.85 -0.46
CA GLU A 20 7.26 -0.57 -0.04
C GLU A 20 6.84 0.59 -0.94
N ARG A 21 6.78 0.34 -2.25
CA ARG A 21 6.31 1.35 -3.22
C ARG A 21 4.81 1.55 -3.14
N SER A 22 4.04 0.46 -3.01
CA SER A 22 2.60 0.56 -2.82
C SER A 22 2.25 1.37 -1.57
N ARG A 23 3.01 1.18 -0.48
CA ARG A 23 2.86 1.94 0.76
C ARG A 23 3.21 3.41 0.57
N PHE A 24 4.31 3.71 -0.15
CA PHE A 24 4.69 5.08 -0.47
C PHE A 24 3.66 5.75 -1.37
N ASP A 25 3.18 5.06 -2.41
CA ASP A 25 2.13 5.57 -3.30
C ASP A 25 0.83 5.88 -2.52
N ALA A 26 0.43 5.01 -1.59
CA ALA A 26 -0.74 5.26 -0.75
C ALA A 26 -0.58 6.53 0.10
N ALA A 27 0.59 6.73 0.70
CA ALA A 27 0.89 7.95 1.46
C ALA A 27 0.98 9.20 0.57
N HIS A 28 1.48 9.06 -0.66
CA HIS A 28 1.53 10.13 -1.67
C HIS A 28 0.12 10.57 -2.08
N GLU A 29 -0.76 9.61 -2.40
CA GLU A 29 -2.16 9.90 -2.72
C GLU A 29 -2.92 10.52 -1.54
N LEU A 30 -2.63 10.07 -0.31
CA LEU A 30 -3.13 10.72 0.90
C LEU A 30 -2.66 12.19 0.96
N GLY A 31 -1.41 12.45 0.60
CA GLY A 31 -0.86 13.81 0.50
C GLY A 31 -1.67 14.69 -0.45
N HIS A 32 -2.02 14.17 -1.63
CA HIS A 32 -2.89 14.88 -2.57
C HIS A 32 -4.27 15.18 -1.97
N LEU A 33 -4.90 14.21 -1.31
CA LEU A 33 -6.20 14.39 -0.69
C LEU A 33 -6.20 15.43 0.43
N VAL A 34 -5.12 15.51 1.19
CA VAL A 34 -4.99 16.43 2.34
C VAL A 34 -4.57 17.84 1.91
N LEU A 35 -3.57 17.93 1.03
CA LEU A 35 -2.94 19.20 0.69
C LEU A 35 -3.62 19.92 -0.50
N HIS A 36 -4.23 19.15 -1.42
CA HIS A 36 -4.69 19.67 -2.72
C HIS A 36 -6.19 19.48 -2.96
N ARG A 37 -6.99 19.42 -1.89
CA ARG A 37 -8.44 19.15 -1.96
C ARG A 37 -9.20 20.06 -2.93
N HIS A 38 -8.78 21.31 -3.07
CA HIS A 38 -9.48 22.31 -3.88
C HIS A 38 -8.78 22.62 -5.21
N GLY A 39 -7.85 21.78 -5.63
CA GLY A 39 -7.03 22.00 -6.81
C GLY A 39 -6.07 23.20 -6.62
N SER A 40 -4.91 23.15 -7.26
CA SER A 40 -4.05 24.32 -7.35
C SER A 40 -4.03 24.76 -8.81
N PRO A 41 -4.27 26.05 -9.09
CA PRO A 41 -4.28 26.58 -10.46
C PRO A 41 -2.94 26.41 -11.19
N ASN A 42 -1.85 26.23 -10.44
CA ASN A 42 -0.47 26.14 -10.95
C ASN A 42 0.08 24.69 -10.85
N GLY A 43 -0.79 23.68 -10.92
CA GLY A 43 -0.46 22.29 -10.72
C GLY A 43 0.60 21.73 -11.67
N GLY A 44 1.35 20.79 -11.19
CA GLY A 44 2.37 20.05 -11.88
C GLY A 44 3.46 19.62 -10.91
N GLN A 45 4.67 20.11 -11.09
CA GLN A 45 5.83 19.66 -10.31
C GLN A 45 5.80 20.04 -8.82
N GLU A 46 5.21 21.19 -8.47
CA GLU A 46 5.13 21.64 -7.08
C GLU A 46 4.16 20.79 -6.25
N ILE A 47 3.00 20.47 -6.82
CA ILE A 47 1.99 19.59 -6.20
C ILE A 47 2.57 18.20 -5.98
N GLU A 48 3.22 17.63 -6.99
CA GLU A 48 3.86 16.33 -6.91
C GLU A 48 5.00 16.32 -5.87
N ARG A 49 5.77 17.39 -5.79
CA ARG A 49 6.82 17.54 -4.78
C ARG A 49 6.23 17.60 -3.38
N ALA A 50 5.17 18.38 -3.17
CA ALA A 50 4.49 18.51 -1.88
C ALA A 50 3.90 17.15 -1.43
N ALA A 51 3.26 16.40 -2.32
CA ALA A 51 2.74 15.07 -2.04
C ALA A 51 3.86 14.07 -1.70
N ASN A 52 4.98 14.10 -2.41
CA ASN A 52 6.17 13.28 -2.11
C ASN A 52 6.80 13.66 -0.76
N ASP A 53 6.92 14.94 -0.45
CA ASP A 53 7.47 15.42 0.81
C ASP A 53 6.54 15.04 1.98
N PHE A 54 5.21 15.13 1.78
CA PHE A 54 4.20 14.64 2.72
C PHE A 54 4.36 13.13 2.97
N ALA A 55 4.36 12.32 1.91
CA ALA A 55 4.51 10.86 2.02
C ALA A 55 5.80 10.47 2.75
N SER A 56 6.90 11.14 2.40
CA SER A 56 8.19 10.93 3.03
C SER A 56 8.19 11.28 4.52
N ALA A 57 7.55 12.39 4.91
CA ALA A 57 7.44 12.81 6.30
C ALA A 57 6.47 11.95 7.10
N PHE A 58 5.35 11.55 6.49
CA PHE A 58 4.32 10.73 7.10
C PHE A 58 4.85 9.32 7.42
N LEU A 59 5.54 8.68 6.47
CA LEU A 59 6.09 7.34 6.67
C LEU A 59 7.35 7.35 7.53
N MET A 60 8.17 8.40 7.42
CA MET A 60 9.48 8.51 8.09
C MET A 60 9.55 9.83 8.87
N PRO A 61 8.91 9.94 10.05
CA PRO A 61 8.96 11.15 10.88
C PRO A 61 10.42 11.54 11.21
N SER A 62 10.74 12.83 11.15
CA SER A 62 12.11 13.32 11.31
C SER A 62 12.75 12.91 12.64
N SER A 63 12.01 12.99 13.74
CA SER A 63 12.49 12.57 15.06
C SER A 63 12.88 11.09 15.10
N SER A 64 12.08 10.25 14.45
CA SER A 64 12.37 8.81 14.35
C SER A 64 13.62 8.55 13.51
N VAL A 65 13.72 9.15 12.31
CA VAL A 65 14.89 8.97 11.43
C VAL A 65 16.17 9.47 12.08
N LEU A 66 16.13 10.63 12.74
CA LEU A 66 17.27 11.17 13.48
C LEU A 66 17.70 10.26 14.62
N GLY A 67 16.74 9.66 15.34
CA GLY A 67 17.01 8.75 16.46
C GLY A 67 17.68 7.44 16.05
N TYR A 68 17.41 6.95 14.83
CA TYR A 68 18.01 5.73 14.31
C TYR A 68 19.16 5.97 13.34
N ALA A 69 19.55 7.22 13.08
CA ALA A 69 20.60 7.56 12.13
C ALA A 69 21.94 6.91 12.54
N PRO A 70 22.57 6.12 11.66
CA PRO A 70 23.85 5.50 11.96
C PRO A 70 25.00 6.52 11.87
N LYS A 71 26.06 6.31 12.62
CA LYS A 71 27.27 7.14 12.53
C LYS A 71 27.90 7.11 11.13
N PHE A 72 27.81 5.95 10.46
CA PHE A 72 28.30 5.75 9.10
C PHE A 72 27.19 5.12 8.26
N THR A 73 26.83 5.77 7.18
CA THR A 73 25.78 5.30 6.28
C THR A 73 26.39 4.44 5.19
N SER A 74 26.01 3.18 5.14
CA SER A 74 26.33 2.21 4.08
C SER A 74 25.06 1.61 3.51
N ILE A 75 25.14 0.94 2.36
CA ILE A 75 23.99 0.21 1.79
C ILE A 75 23.44 -0.82 2.80
N ASP A 76 24.31 -1.54 3.50
CA ASP A 76 23.88 -2.56 4.46
C ASP A 76 23.15 -1.94 5.66
N ALA A 77 23.62 -0.78 6.15
CA ALA A 77 22.92 -0.03 7.19
C ALA A 77 21.55 0.43 6.71
N LEU A 78 21.44 0.94 5.48
CA LEU A 78 20.15 1.34 4.90
C LEU A 78 19.19 0.16 4.72
N LEU A 79 19.69 -1.03 4.34
CA LEU A 79 18.88 -2.24 4.21
C LEU A 79 18.26 -2.68 5.54
N GLN A 80 18.95 -2.50 6.65
CA GLN A 80 18.40 -2.79 7.97
C GLN A 80 17.41 -1.70 8.41
N LEU A 81 17.77 -0.44 8.21
CA LEU A 81 16.96 0.69 8.64
C LEU A 81 15.63 0.81 7.89
N LYS A 82 15.60 0.55 6.57
CA LYS A 82 14.37 0.65 5.78
C LYS A 82 13.23 -0.22 6.34
N LYS A 83 13.56 -1.32 7.00
CA LYS A 83 12.60 -2.27 7.60
C LYS A 83 11.79 -1.64 8.74
N ILE A 84 12.37 -0.66 9.45
CA ILE A 84 11.71 0.03 10.57
C ILE A 84 10.46 0.76 10.09
N TRP A 85 10.53 1.38 8.92
CA TRP A 85 9.43 2.19 8.36
C TRP A 85 8.70 1.50 7.20
N GLY A 86 9.16 0.33 6.76
CA GLY A 86 8.57 -0.39 5.62
C GLY A 86 8.62 0.44 4.33
N VAL A 87 9.76 1.06 4.06
CA VAL A 87 9.98 1.90 2.87
C VAL A 87 11.07 1.33 1.98
N SER A 88 11.15 1.81 0.73
CA SER A 88 12.23 1.42 -0.16
C SER A 88 13.56 2.03 0.28
N ILE A 89 14.67 1.35 -0.05
CA ILE A 89 16.01 1.89 0.22
C ILE A 89 16.21 3.28 -0.43
N SER A 90 15.64 3.50 -1.60
CA SER A 90 15.69 4.79 -2.30
C SER A 90 14.93 5.89 -1.54
N ALA A 91 13.74 5.58 -1.01
CA ALA A 91 12.94 6.53 -0.24
C ALA A 91 13.65 6.92 1.06
N LEU A 92 14.24 5.95 1.77
CA LEU A 92 15.02 6.22 2.98
C LEU A 92 16.27 7.08 2.68
N THR A 93 17.02 6.75 1.64
CA THR A 93 18.19 7.52 1.23
C THR A 93 17.82 8.98 0.91
N TYR A 94 16.74 9.20 0.18
CA TYR A 94 16.21 10.53 -0.10
C TYR A 94 15.81 11.27 1.19
N ARG A 95 15.10 10.61 2.09
CA ARG A 95 14.68 11.20 3.37
C ARG A 95 15.86 11.61 4.23
N MET A 96 16.88 10.75 4.37
CA MET A 96 18.08 11.06 5.13
C MET A 96 18.85 12.25 4.54
N HIS A 97 18.92 12.35 3.22
CA HIS A 97 19.52 13.51 2.55
C HIS A 97 18.72 14.79 2.85
N LYS A 98 17.40 14.75 2.73
CA LYS A 98 16.52 15.90 3.06
C LYS A 98 16.66 16.36 4.52
N LEU A 99 16.96 15.45 5.43
CA LEU A 99 17.19 15.76 6.85
C LEU A 99 18.63 16.20 7.17
N GLY A 100 19.49 16.33 6.16
CA GLY A 100 20.88 16.74 6.34
C GLY A 100 21.79 15.66 6.93
N LEU A 101 21.32 14.40 6.98
CA LEU A 101 22.12 13.26 7.47
C LEU A 101 23.12 12.72 6.43
N LEU A 102 22.96 13.09 5.18
CA LEU A 102 23.84 12.75 4.07
C LEU A 102 24.29 14.01 3.37
N THR A 103 25.58 14.10 3.07
CA THR A 103 26.10 15.10 2.15
C THR A 103 25.64 14.81 0.72
N GLU A 104 25.70 15.81 -0.16
CA GLU A 104 25.36 15.66 -1.58
C GLU A 104 26.19 14.55 -2.25
N TRP A 105 27.48 14.45 -1.90
CA TRP A 105 28.35 13.41 -2.42
C TRP A 105 27.94 12.02 -1.96
N GLN A 106 27.67 11.82 -0.66
CA GLN A 106 27.21 10.54 -0.10
C GLN A 106 25.87 10.11 -0.72
N TYR A 107 24.95 11.06 -0.89
CA TYR A 107 23.66 10.82 -1.52
C TYR A 107 23.82 10.27 -2.94
N ARG A 108 24.63 10.94 -3.77
CA ARG A 108 24.89 10.49 -5.15
C ARG A 108 25.56 9.12 -5.20
N GLU A 109 26.58 8.91 -4.37
CA GLU A 109 27.30 7.64 -4.30
C GLU A 109 26.36 6.49 -3.91
N LEU A 110 25.50 6.68 -2.91
CA LEU A 110 24.53 5.67 -2.50
C LEU A 110 23.52 5.38 -3.64
N PHE A 111 23.06 6.39 -4.37
CA PHE A 111 22.17 6.16 -5.51
C PHE A 111 22.84 5.43 -6.68
N VAL A 112 24.12 5.66 -6.92
CA VAL A 112 24.91 4.87 -7.89
C VAL A 112 24.94 3.41 -7.45
N GLN A 113 25.28 3.13 -6.20
CA GLN A 113 25.32 1.76 -5.66
C GLN A 113 23.95 1.08 -5.68
N ILE A 114 22.88 1.77 -5.30
CA ILE A 114 21.49 1.29 -5.38
C ILE A 114 21.12 0.91 -6.82
N SER A 115 21.54 1.73 -7.79
CA SER A 115 21.26 1.50 -9.21
C SER A 115 22.05 0.32 -9.76
N GLN A 116 23.34 0.23 -9.46
CA GLN A 116 24.23 -0.87 -9.88
C GLN A 116 23.77 -2.22 -9.35
N ARG A 117 23.25 -2.27 -8.12
CA ARG A 117 22.70 -3.47 -7.50
C ARG A 117 21.29 -3.82 -8.00
N GLY A 118 20.69 -3.01 -8.86
CA GLY A 118 19.35 -3.22 -9.39
C GLY A 118 18.22 -2.95 -8.39
N TYR A 119 18.50 -2.37 -7.21
CA TYR A 119 17.53 -2.14 -6.13
C TYR A 119 16.46 -1.11 -6.48
N ARG A 120 16.69 -0.33 -7.54
CA ARG A 120 15.64 0.54 -8.10
C ARG A 120 14.52 -0.24 -8.81
N LYS A 121 14.77 -1.46 -9.25
CA LYS A 121 13.79 -2.32 -9.94
C LYS A 121 13.23 -3.40 -9.01
N SER A 122 14.14 -4.07 -8.29
CA SER A 122 13.83 -5.12 -7.34
C SER A 122 14.25 -4.71 -5.95
N GLU A 123 13.30 -4.40 -5.09
CA GLU A 123 13.59 -4.01 -3.70
C GLU A 123 14.16 -5.19 -2.94
N PRO A 124 15.36 -5.05 -2.30
CA PRO A 124 15.92 -6.12 -1.49
C PRO A 124 15.13 -6.27 -0.18
N ASP A 125 15.03 -7.49 0.32
CA ASP A 125 14.31 -7.82 1.57
C ASP A 125 12.93 -7.15 1.62
N SER A 126 12.14 -7.31 0.54
CA SER A 126 10.83 -6.68 0.46
C SER A 126 9.90 -7.19 1.56
N MET A 127 9.15 -6.27 2.16
CA MET A 127 8.17 -6.61 3.19
C MET A 127 6.96 -7.35 2.57
N PRO A 128 6.25 -8.18 3.37
CA PRO A 128 4.97 -8.72 2.94
C PRO A 128 3.99 -7.61 2.55
N ARG A 129 3.13 -7.90 1.57
CA ARG A 129 2.13 -6.93 1.14
C ARG A 129 1.14 -6.65 2.28
N GLU A 130 0.94 -5.38 2.56
CA GLU A 130 -0.11 -4.95 3.48
C GLU A 130 -1.48 -5.16 2.85
N THR A 131 -2.40 -5.69 3.64
CA THR A 131 -3.81 -5.86 3.26
C THR A 131 -4.68 -5.17 4.31
N SER A 132 -5.81 -4.61 3.88
CA SER A 132 -6.76 -4.04 4.82
C SER A 132 -7.33 -5.14 5.73
N GLN A 133 -7.31 -4.88 7.03
CA GLN A 133 -7.97 -5.74 8.01
C GLN A 133 -9.41 -5.29 8.29
N LEU A 134 -9.80 -4.10 7.81
CA LEU A 134 -11.08 -3.49 8.14
C LEU A 134 -12.25 -4.31 7.60
N LEU A 135 -12.23 -4.65 6.30
CA LEU A 135 -13.31 -5.42 5.69
C LEU A 135 -13.42 -6.82 6.30
N GLY A 136 -12.29 -7.48 6.54
CA GLY A 136 -12.30 -8.77 7.24
C GLY A 136 -12.96 -8.70 8.62
N LYS A 137 -12.71 -7.63 9.38
CA LYS A 137 -13.36 -7.39 10.68
C LYS A 137 -14.85 -7.08 10.53
N VAL A 138 -15.23 -6.28 9.53
CA VAL A 138 -16.63 -5.97 9.23
C VAL A 138 -17.39 -7.24 8.85
N PHE A 139 -16.87 -8.05 7.94
CA PHE A 139 -17.50 -9.31 7.56
C PHE A 139 -17.55 -10.32 8.72
N ALA A 140 -16.55 -10.34 9.60
CA ALA A 140 -16.59 -11.16 10.80
C ALA A 140 -17.70 -10.70 11.77
N ALA A 141 -17.85 -9.39 11.97
CA ALA A 141 -18.91 -8.82 12.80
C ALA A 141 -20.30 -9.13 12.22
N LEU A 142 -20.53 -8.90 10.94
CA LEU A 142 -21.80 -9.19 10.26
C LEU A 142 -22.17 -10.67 10.37
N ARG A 143 -21.22 -11.57 10.21
CA ARG A 143 -21.44 -13.01 10.43
C ARG A 143 -21.83 -13.35 11.86
N SER A 144 -21.22 -12.69 12.85
CA SER A 144 -21.60 -12.91 14.26
C SER A 144 -23.01 -12.43 14.56
N GLU A 145 -23.56 -11.50 13.76
CA GLU A 145 -24.93 -11.03 13.78
C GLU A 145 -25.90 -11.89 12.93
N GLY A 146 -25.38 -12.96 12.30
CA GLY A 146 -26.17 -13.88 11.49
C GLY A 146 -26.40 -13.44 10.04
N VAL A 147 -25.70 -12.39 9.57
CA VAL A 147 -25.80 -11.93 8.18
C VAL A 147 -24.95 -12.83 7.29
N ALA A 148 -25.56 -13.47 6.31
CA ALA A 148 -24.84 -14.32 5.36
C ALA A 148 -24.12 -13.49 4.29
N LYS A 149 -23.09 -14.06 3.70
CA LYS A 149 -22.33 -13.42 2.61
C LYS A 149 -23.22 -13.11 1.41
N SER A 150 -24.12 -14.03 1.07
CA SER A 150 -25.10 -13.87 -0.01
C SER A 150 -26.04 -12.67 0.22
N ASP A 151 -26.38 -12.36 1.48
CA ASP A 151 -27.22 -11.21 1.81
C ASP A 151 -26.46 -9.90 1.56
N ILE A 152 -25.17 -9.89 1.91
CA ILE A 152 -24.28 -8.75 1.65
C ILE A 152 -24.11 -8.54 0.13
N ALA A 153 -23.89 -9.61 -0.63
CA ALA A 153 -23.75 -9.55 -2.08
C ALA A 153 -25.03 -9.02 -2.75
N ALA A 154 -26.19 -9.50 -2.31
CA ALA A 154 -27.48 -9.04 -2.80
C ALA A 154 -27.74 -7.55 -2.50
N GLU A 155 -27.41 -7.08 -1.28
CA GLU A 155 -27.56 -5.68 -0.90
C GLU A 155 -26.60 -4.74 -1.66
N LEU A 156 -25.38 -5.20 -1.93
CA LEU A 156 -24.38 -4.46 -2.71
C LEU A 156 -24.60 -4.57 -4.23
N HIS A 157 -25.53 -5.40 -4.68
CA HIS A 157 -25.78 -5.70 -6.10
C HIS A 157 -24.54 -6.22 -6.84
N VAL A 158 -23.74 -7.07 -6.18
CA VAL A 158 -22.56 -7.72 -6.74
C VAL A 158 -22.73 -9.24 -6.71
N ALA A 159 -21.97 -9.95 -7.53
CA ALA A 159 -21.94 -11.41 -7.47
C ALA A 159 -21.17 -11.90 -6.22
N ASP A 160 -21.53 -13.05 -5.68
CA ASP A 160 -20.86 -13.65 -4.52
C ASP A 160 -19.36 -13.85 -4.77
N GLU A 161 -19.00 -14.18 -6.03
CA GLU A 161 -17.62 -14.35 -6.48
C GLU A 161 -16.83 -13.05 -6.42
N ASP A 162 -17.45 -11.92 -6.76
CA ASP A 162 -16.80 -10.60 -6.72
C ASP A 162 -16.43 -10.19 -5.30
N LEU A 163 -17.19 -10.62 -4.30
CA LEU A 163 -16.84 -10.42 -2.88
C LEU A 163 -15.59 -11.22 -2.47
N ASP A 164 -15.34 -12.38 -3.08
CA ASP A 164 -14.14 -13.20 -2.82
C ASP A 164 -12.90 -12.63 -3.50
N GLU A 165 -13.08 -12.03 -4.69
CA GLU A 165 -12.01 -11.40 -5.45
C GLU A 165 -11.63 -10.03 -4.90
N MET A 166 -12.46 -9.43 -4.05
CA MET A 166 -12.05 -8.21 -3.34
C MET A 166 -10.77 -8.51 -2.55
N PRO A 167 -9.65 -7.81 -2.81
CA PRO A 167 -8.32 -8.14 -2.25
C PRO A 167 -8.24 -8.05 -0.72
N LEU A 168 -9.37 -7.90 -0.07
CA LEU A 168 -9.55 -7.61 1.35
C LEU A 168 -10.24 -8.74 2.12
N VAL A 169 -10.74 -9.77 1.44
CA VAL A 169 -11.45 -10.89 2.08
C VAL A 169 -10.71 -12.19 1.78
N LYS A 170 -9.57 -12.41 2.44
CA LYS A 170 -9.02 -13.77 2.52
C LYS A 170 -9.78 -14.50 3.62
N PHE A 171 -10.69 -15.39 3.24
CA PHE A 171 -11.17 -16.41 4.16
C PHE A 171 -10.00 -17.32 4.54
N ALA A 172 -9.86 -17.64 5.82
CA ALA A 172 -8.83 -18.59 6.25
C ALA A 172 -9.05 -19.94 5.53
N GLU A 173 -8.00 -20.51 4.96
CA GLU A 173 -8.07 -21.85 4.38
C GLU A 173 -8.60 -22.83 5.43
N GLY A 174 -9.63 -23.62 5.08
CA GLY A 174 -10.29 -24.58 5.99
C GLY A 174 -11.41 -23.98 6.85
N SER A 175 -11.83 -22.73 6.61
CA SER A 175 -13.02 -22.22 7.29
C SER A 175 -14.28 -22.97 6.80
N PRO A 176 -15.27 -23.20 7.68
CA PRO A 176 -16.53 -23.86 7.30
C PRO A 176 -17.23 -23.17 6.12
N GLU A 177 -17.06 -21.85 5.99
CA GLU A 177 -17.62 -21.03 4.91
C GLU A 177 -16.95 -21.31 3.58
N LEU A 178 -15.61 -21.48 3.57
CA LEU A 178 -14.87 -21.83 2.35
C LEU A 178 -15.29 -23.22 1.85
N GLU A 179 -15.48 -24.19 2.74
CA GLU A 179 -15.95 -25.53 2.41
C GLU A 179 -17.41 -25.53 1.93
N TYR A 180 -18.27 -24.74 2.55
CA TYR A 180 -19.64 -24.53 2.07
C TYR A 180 -19.68 -23.92 0.67
N MET A 181 -18.84 -22.93 0.38
CA MET A 181 -18.76 -22.27 -0.93
C MET A 181 -18.19 -23.21 -2.00
N LYS A 182 -17.19 -24.02 -1.68
CA LYS A 182 -16.67 -25.05 -2.59
C LYS A 182 -17.74 -26.07 -2.94
N ALA A 183 -18.51 -26.52 -1.96
CA ALA A 183 -19.62 -27.44 -2.15
C ALA A 183 -20.72 -26.83 -3.05
N ARG A 184 -21.11 -25.59 -2.79
CA ARG A 184 -22.15 -24.89 -3.57
C ARG A 184 -21.68 -24.55 -4.99
N ARG A 185 -20.40 -24.27 -5.20
CA ARG A 185 -19.82 -24.06 -6.54
C ARG A 185 -19.88 -25.35 -7.38
N GLN A 186 -19.72 -26.53 -6.75
CA GLN A 186 -19.89 -27.82 -7.42
C GLN A 186 -21.35 -28.07 -7.79
N GLU A 187 -22.31 -27.68 -6.94
CA GLU A 187 -23.74 -27.79 -7.23
C GLU A 187 -24.18 -26.84 -8.36
N LEU A 188 -23.65 -25.61 -8.42
CA LEU A 188 -24.01 -24.61 -9.44
C LEU A 188 -23.22 -24.75 -10.74
N GLY A 189 -22.05 -25.40 -10.71
CA GLY A 189 -21.20 -25.65 -11.90
C GLY A 189 -21.85 -26.51 -12.98
N GLY A 190 -23.00 -27.11 -12.71
CA GLY A 190 -23.83 -27.81 -13.71
C GLY A 190 -24.76 -26.92 -14.53
N TYR A 191 -24.81 -25.58 -14.25
CA TYR A 191 -25.79 -24.67 -14.86
C TYR A 191 -25.19 -23.51 -15.68
N LEU A 192 -23.91 -23.53 -15.99
CA LEU A 192 -23.31 -22.52 -16.87
C LEU A 192 -23.37 -22.98 -18.33
N PRO A 193 -24.01 -22.21 -19.23
CA PRO A 193 -23.97 -22.51 -20.64
C PRO A 193 -22.55 -22.36 -21.18
N GLN A 194 -22.03 -23.41 -21.82
CA GLN A 194 -20.75 -23.34 -22.53
C GLN A 194 -20.87 -22.28 -23.64
N ARG A 195 -19.98 -21.27 -23.57
CA ARG A 195 -19.72 -20.37 -24.70
C ARG A 195 -18.44 -20.80 -25.38
#